data_a826aae9f454bfc9b810c2cbc5dd3dd1
#
_entry.id   a826aae9f454bfc9b810c2cbc5dd3dd1
#
_cell.length_a   1.000
_cell.length_b   1.000
_cell.length_c   1.000
_cell.angle_alpha   90.00
_cell.angle_beta   90.00
_cell.angle_gamma   90.00
#
_symmetry.space_group_name_H-M   'P 1'
#
loop_
_entity.id
_entity.type
_entity.pdbx_description
1 polymer ?
#
loop_
_entity_poly.entity_id
_entity_poly.type
_entity_poly.pdbx_seq_one_letter_code
_entity_poly.pdbx_strand_id
1 'polypeptide(L)'
;MDNYQLRSQYQIAACWSLVGSVTLSVDVKNGLTFNGSIPACPGVYKLCVQKTLCAYIGEGQNLLKRINNYANAGWIEKATKEFTNRRIQGWLLKELRDGNSAEIYICTEAFISKSGCNEKQLPFDNKYNRLIVESLAINDLQDDWTLKNKVKKIKHSLTIEK
;
A
#
# COMPACT_ATOMS: atom_id res chain seq x y z
N MET A 1 15.48 39.92 -15.06
CA MET A 1 16.00 38.66 -14.48
C MET A 1 14.95 37.60 -14.69
N ASP A 2 15.15 36.74 -15.69
CA ASP A 2 14.17 35.70 -16.03
C ASP A 2 14.26 34.57 -15.01
N ASN A 3 13.21 34.39 -14.21
CA ASN A 3 13.07 33.24 -13.32
C ASN A 3 12.83 31.99 -14.17
N TYR A 4 13.89 31.30 -14.56
CA TYR A 4 13.84 29.97 -15.12
C TYR A 4 13.41 29.00 -14.01
N GLN A 5 12.12 28.74 -13.87
CA GLN A 5 11.64 27.58 -13.14
C GLN A 5 12.00 26.31 -13.94
N LEU A 6 13.10 25.68 -13.56
CA LEU A 6 13.44 24.33 -14.02
C LEU A 6 12.39 23.34 -13.41
N ARG A 7 11.27 23.14 -14.10
CA ARG A 7 10.37 22.03 -13.82
C ARG A 7 11.00 20.74 -14.35
N SER A 8 11.84 20.12 -13.54
CA SER A 8 12.26 18.75 -13.83
C SER A 8 11.10 17.81 -13.62
N GLN A 9 10.52 17.27 -14.72
CA GLN A 9 9.50 16.24 -14.66
C GLN A 9 10.18 14.89 -14.41
N TYR A 10 9.89 14.27 -13.27
CA TYR A 10 10.25 12.88 -12.98
C TYR A 10 9.03 12.00 -13.20
N GLN A 11 9.26 10.82 -13.78
CA GLN A 11 8.29 9.76 -13.91
C GLN A 11 8.75 8.58 -13.05
N ILE A 12 7.82 7.92 -12.37
CA ILE A 12 8.10 6.71 -11.61
C ILE A 12 7.21 5.61 -12.16
N ALA A 13 7.84 4.51 -12.57
CA ALA A 13 7.19 3.29 -13.00
C ALA A 13 7.33 2.25 -11.88
N ALA A 14 6.21 1.79 -11.32
CA ALA A 14 6.16 0.75 -10.30
C ALA A 14 5.63 -0.55 -10.89
N CYS A 15 6.38 -1.66 -10.71
CA CYS A 15 6.02 -2.96 -11.24
C CYS A 15 5.19 -3.74 -10.20
N TRP A 16 3.88 -3.89 -10.45
CA TRP A 16 2.96 -4.60 -9.57
C TRP A 16 2.73 -6.04 -10.03
N SER A 17 2.79 -6.98 -9.10
CA SER A 17 2.50 -8.40 -9.34
C SER A 17 1.43 -8.90 -8.38
N LEU A 18 0.42 -9.60 -8.90
CA LEU A 18 -0.52 -10.37 -8.08
C LEU A 18 0.23 -11.62 -7.55
N VAL A 19 0.32 -11.75 -6.24
CA VAL A 19 1.11 -12.82 -5.60
C VAL A 19 0.28 -13.76 -4.74
N GLY A 20 -0.97 -13.41 -4.46
CA GLY A 20 -1.80 -14.26 -3.63
C GLY A 20 -3.15 -13.67 -3.28
N SER A 21 -3.79 -14.32 -2.32
CA SER A 21 -5.13 -13.99 -1.81
C SER A 21 -5.20 -14.08 -0.31
N VAL A 22 -6.26 -13.52 0.25
CA VAL A 22 -6.57 -13.61 1.69
C VAL A 22 -7.83 -14.46 1.86
N THR A 23 -7.78 -15.39 2.82
CA THR A 23 -8.93 -16.22 3.20
C THR A 23 -9.17 -16.16 4.71
N LEU A 24 -10.35 -16.61 5.15
CA LEU A 24 -10.60 -16.82 6.57
C LEU A 24 -9.72 -17.99 7.08
N SER A 25 -9.13 -17.82 8.25
CA SER A 25 -8.40 -18.91 8.89
C SER A 25 -9.37 -20.00 9.35
N VAL A 26 -9.01 -21.26 9.13
CA VAL A 26 -9.76 -22.42 9.64
C VAL A 26 -9.37 -22.74 11.08
N ASP A 27 -8.16 -22.39 11.50
CA ASP A 27 -7.58 -22.77 12.79
C ASP A 27 -7.80 -21.70 13.87
N VAL A 28 -7.97 -20.45 13.47
CA VAL A 28 -8.05 -19.31 14.38
C VAL A 28 -9.37 -18.55 14.16
N LYS A 29 -10.22 -18.54 15.17
CA LYS A 29 -11.46 -17.73 15.14
C LYS A 29 -11.09 -16.25 14.93
N ASN A 30 -11.68 -15.62 13.92
CA ASN A 30 -11.37 -14.25 13.50
C ASN A 30 -9.93 -14.05 12.99
N GLY A 31 -9.25 -15.13 12.59
CA GLY A 31 -7.95 -15.07 11.93
C GLY A 31 -8.09 -14.97 10.42
N LEU A 32 -7.00 -14.51 9.78
CA LEU A 32 -6.84 -14.47 8.35
C LEU A 32 -5.67 -15.36 7.93
N THR A 33 -5.79 -16.01 6.78
CA THR A 33 -4.68 -16.71 6.12
C THR A 33 -4.32 -15.96 4.85
N PHE A 34 -3.04 -15.63 4.72
CA PHE A 34 -2.47 -15.02 3.53
C PHE A 34 -1.81 -16.11 2.69
N ASN A 35 -2.45 -16.42 1.56
CA ASN A 35 -2.03 -17.47 0.65
C ASN A 35 -1.24 -16.86 -0.50
N GLY A 36 -0.12 -17.48 -0.88
CA GLY A 36 0.66 -17.07 -2.02
C GLY A 36 2.15 -16.91 -1.72
N SER A 37 2.91 -16.46 -2.71
CA SER A 37 4.37 -16.34 -2.65
C SER A 37 4.77 -14.91 -2.28
N ILE A 38 4.61 -14.53 -1.00
CA ILE A 38 4.99 -13.21 -0.51
C ILE A 38 6.48 -13.24 -0.13
N PRO A 39 7.34 -12.41 -0.75
CA PRO A 39 8.77 -12.44 -0.48
C PRO A 39 9.10 -11.73 0.85
N ALA A 40 10.17 -12.20 1.50
CA ALA A 40 10.74 -11.59 2.71
C ALA A 40 11.73 -10.48 2.35
N CYS A 41 11.35 -9.55 1.51
CA CYS A 41 12.17 -8.43 1.05
C CYS A 41 11.46 -7.08 1.23
N PRO A 42 12.17 -5.95 1.08
CA PRO A 42 11.57 -4.63 1.08
C PRO A 42 10.62 -4.42 -0.11
N GLY A 43 9.53 -3.68 0.12
CA GLY A 43 8.59 -3.37 -0.96
C GLY A 43 7.36 -2.58 -0.52
N VAL A 44 6.46 -2.41 -1.47
CA VAL A 44 5.13 -1.84 -1.29
C VAL A 44 4.09 -2.91 -1.64
N TYR A 45 2.96 -2.93 -0.98
CA TYR A 45 1.89 -3.91 -1.23
C TYR A 45 0.52 -3.24 -1.27
N LYS A 46 -0.41 -3.89 -1.99
CA LYS A 46 -1.83 -3.55 -2.02
C LYS A 46 -2.65 -4.77 -1.61
N LEU A 47 -3.60 -4.56 -0.70
CA LEU A 47 -4.67 -5.49 -0.39
C LEU A 47 -5.93 -4.96 -1.07
N CYS A 48 -6.50 -5.70 -2.00
CA CYS A 48 -7.58 -5.24 -2.87
C CYS A 48 -8.79 -6.15 -2.77
N VAL A 49 -9.98 -5.57 -2.64
CA VAL A 49 -11.27 -6.26 -2.77
C VAL A 49 -11.98 -5.69 -3.99
N GLN A 50 -11.88 -6.38 -5.13
CA GLN A 50 -12.36 -5.91 -6.43
C GLN A 50 -13.85 -5.59 -6.44
N LYS A 51 -14.68 -6.47 -5.84
CA LYS A 51 -16.14 -6.34 -5.85
C LYS A 51 -16.64 -5.06 -5.17
N THR A 52 -15.97 -4.61 -4.11
CA THR A 52 -16.34 -3.40 -3.37
C THR A 52 -15.47 -2.19 -3.73
N LEU A 53 -14.51 -2.36 -4.64
CA LEU A 53 -13.52 -1.35 -5.01
C LEU A 53 -12.86 -0.74 -3.76
N CYS A 54 -12.51 -1.61 -2.79
CA CYS A 54 -11.83 -1.21 -1.57
C CYS A 54 -10.37 -1.68 -1.60
N ALA A 55 -9.45 -0.81 -1.23
CA ALA A 55 -8.03 -1.13 -1.16
C ALA A 55 -7.33 -0.55 0.08
N TYR A 56 -6.27 -1.21 0.49
CA TYR A 56 -5.28 -0.69 1.43
C TYR A 56 -3.88 -0.84 0.84
N ILE A 57 -3.08 0.20 0.93
CA ILE A 57 -1.71 0.23 0.43
C ILE A 57 -0.78 0.43 1.62
N GLY A 58 0.34 -0.26 1.63
CA GLY A 58 1.35 -0.12 2.69
C GLY A 58 2.75 -0.48 2.20
N GLU A 59 3.73 -0.12 2.99
CA GLU A 59 5.14 -0.43 2.76
C GLU A 59 5.72 -1.30 3.87
N GLY A 60 6.81 -1.98 3.59
CA GLY A 60 7.53 -2.76 4.58
C GLY A 60 8.97 -3.08 4.17
N GLN A 61 9.86 -3.13 5.17
CA GLN A 61 11.23 -3.63 5.02
C GLN A 61 11.26 -5.15 4.78
N ASN A 62 10.22 -5.85 5.21
CA ASN A 62 10.00 -7.27 4.98
C ASN A 62 8.51 -7.47 4.74
N LEU A 63 8.12 -7.67 3.48
CA LEU A 63 6.73 -7.78 3.06
C LEU A 63 6.02 -8.96 3.72
N LEU A 64 6.66 -10.13 3.78
CA LEU A 64 6.10 -11.32 4.41
C LEU A 64 5.73 -11.07 5.88
N LYS A 65 6.67 -10.53 6.64
CA LYS A 65 6.43 -10.20 8.06
C LYS A 65 5.36 -9.12 8.20
N ARG A 66 5.38 -8.10 7.33
CA ARG A 66 4.46 -6.97 7.38
C ARG A 66 3.02 -7.42 7.12
N ILE A 67 2.79 -8.24 6.11
CA ILE A 67 1.47 -8.73 5.72
C ILE A 67 0.95 -9.73 6.77
N ASN A 68 1.81 -10.64 7.25
CA ASN A 68 1.42 -11.59 8.31
C ASN A 68 1.02 -10.93 9.64
N ASN A 69 1.46 -9.69 9.91
CA ASN A 69 1.02 -8.96 11.09
C ASN A 69 -0.50 -8.65 11.09
N TYR A 70 -1.18 -8.77 9.94
CA TYR A 70 -2.64 -8.65 9.87
C TYR A 70 -3.37 -9.94 10.20
N ALA A 71 -2.72 -11.10 10.14
CA ALA A 71 -3.37 -12.40 10.32
C ALA A 71 -4.07 -12.52 11.67
N ASN A 72 -3.43 -12.09 12.76
CA ASN A 72 -3.89 -12.24 14.13
C ASN A 72 -3.84 -10.91 14.93
N ALA A 73 -4.07 -9.78 14.28
CA ALA A 73 -3.92 -8.46 14.91
C ALA A 73 -4.85 -8.20 16.11
N GLY A 74 -5.96 -8.97 16.23
CA GLY A 74 -6.89 -8.89 17.37
C GLY A 74 -6.38 -9.49 18.68
N TRP A 75 -5.31 -10.28 18.67
CA TRP A 75 -4.79 -11.02 19.83
C TRP A 75 -3.69 -10.30 20.59
N ILE A 76 -3.17 -9.18 20.10
CA ILE A 76 -2.07 -8.46 20.73
C ILE A 76 -2.61 -7.34 21.60
N GLU A 77 -2.48 -7.48 22.91
CA GLU A 77 -3.10 -6.60 23.92
C GLU A 77 -2.47 -5.21 24.10
N LYS A 78 -1.34 -4.91 23.50
CA LYS A 78 -0.62 -3.62 23.75
C LYS A 78 0.03 -3.03 22.52
N ALA A 79 -0.35 -1.82 22.16
CA ALA A 79 0.40 -0.68 21.61
C ALA A 79 -0.32 0.11 20.51
N THR A 80 0.01 1.38 20.40
CA THR A 80 -0.62 2.37 19.49
C THR A 80 -0.47 2.08 17.98
N LYS A 81 0.50 1.26 17.57
CA LYS A 81 0.68 0.78 16.19
C LYS A 81 -0.35 -0.29 15.79
N GLU A 82 -0.97 -0.96 16.73
CA GLU A 82 -1.90 -2.07 16.53
C GLU A 82 -3.26 -1.63 15.98
N PHE A 83 -3.66 -0.38 16.20
CA PHE A 83 -4.94 0.10 15.67
C PHE A 83 -5.05 -0.02 14.15
N THR A 84 -3.96 0.20 13.41
CA THR A 84 -3.96 0.03 11.96
C THR A 84 -4.11 -1.44 11.59
N ASN A 85 -3.35 -2.34 12.22
CA ASN A 85 -3.41 -3.76 11.93
C ASN A 85 -4.79 -4.33 12.24
N ARG A 86 -5.37 -4.01 13.40
CA ARG A 86 -6.74 -4.42 13.78
C ARG A 86 -7.79 -3.89 12.82
N ARG A 87 -7.67 -2.64 12.41
CA ARG A 87 -8.60 -2.02 11.47
C ARG A 87 -8.57 -2.71 10.10
N ILE A 88 -7.38 -3.01 9.58
CA ILE A 88 -7.22 -3.71 8.30
C ILE A 88 -7.69 -5.15 8.42
N GLN A 89 -7.35 -5.86 9.49
CA GLN A 89 -7.88 -7.19 9.76
C GLN A 89 -9.41 -7.19 9.82
N GLY A 90 -10.02 -6.29 10.58
CA GLY A 90 -11.47 -6.18 10.71
C GLY A 90 -12.18 -5.91 9.39
N TRP A 91 -11.59 -5.03 8.55
CA TRP A 91 -12.11 -4.80 7.21
C TRP A 91 -12.05 -6.07 6.35
N LEU A 92 -10.90 -6.73 6.26
CA LEU A 92 -10.74 -7.96 5.48
C LEU A 92 -11.69 -9.08 5.98
N LEU A 93 -11.82 -9.27 7.30
CA LEU A 93 -12.74 -10.22 7.87
C LEU A 93 -14.18 -9.95 7.44
N LYS A 94 -14.60 -8.69 7.44
CA LYS A 94 -15.94 -8.29 6.99
C LYS A 94 -16.13 -8.63 5.52
N GLU A 95 -15.23 -8.22 4.64
CA GLU A 95 -15.33 -8.48 3.20
C GLU A 95 -15.41 -9.99 2.90
N LEU A 96 -14.54 -10.78 3.53
CA LEU A 96 -14.51 -12.23 3.31
C LEU A 96 -15.77 -12.93 3.83
N ARG A 97 -16.35 -12.48 4.95
CA ARG A 97 -17.62 -13.01 5.48
C ARG A 97 -18.81 -12.63 4.61
N ASP A 98 -18.75 -11.49 3.94
CA ASP A 98 -19.75 -11.04 2.97
C ASP A 98 -19.59 -11.77 1.61
N GLY A 99 -18.70 -12.77 1.53
CA GLY A 99 -18.45 -13.60 0.35
C GLY A 99 -17.62 -12.90 -0.74
N ASN A 100 -16.90 -11.85 -0.40
CA ASN A 100 -15.97 -11.18 -1.30
C ASN A 100 -14.59 -11.85 -1.25
N SER A 101 -13.78 -11.70 -2.30
CA SER A 101 -12.40 -12.14 -2.35
C SER A 101 -11.46 -10.95 -2.16
N ALA A 102 -10.34 -11.19 -1.47
CA ALA A 102 -9.29 -10.21 -1.31
C ALA A 102 -7.98 -10.70 -1.95
N GLU A 103 -7.35 -9.85 -2.73
CA GLU A 103 -6.14 -10.11 -3.49
C GLU A 103 -4.95 -9.36 -2.91
N ILE A 104 -3.74 -9.93 -3.08
CA ILE A 104 -2.48 -9.37 -2.61
C ILE A 104 -1.62 -9.04 -3.82
N TYR A 105 -1.35 -7.75 -4.01
CA TYR A 105 -0.38 -7.27 -4.98
C TYR A 105 0.85 -6.75 -4.26
N ILE A 106 2.02 -6.98 -4.85
CA ILE A 106 3.28 -6.44 -4.36
C ILE A 106 4.02 -5.69 -5.46
N CYS A 107 4.83 -4.73 -5.04
CA CYS A 107 5.81 -4.04 -5.84
C CYS A 107 7.15 -4.14 -5.11
N THR A 108 8.09 -4.87 -5.67
CA THR A 108 9.47 -5.02 -5.17
C THR A 108 10.48 -4.29 -6.04
N GLU A 109 10.01 -3.68 -7.13
CA GLU A 109 10.82 -3.03 -8.13
C GLU A 109 10.12 -1.79 -8.68
N ALA A 110 10.80 -0.67 -8.69
CA ALA A 110 10.33 0.57 -9.30
C ALA A 110 11.49 1.31 -9.95
N PHE A 111 11.17 2.12 -10.94
CA PHE A 111 12.15 2.87 -11.72
C PHE A 111 11.77 4.35 -11.73
N ILE A 112 12.77 5.22 -11.72
CA ILE A 112 12.62 6.65 -11.89
C ILE A 112 13.34 7.10 -13.16
N SER A 113 12.66 7.88 -13.96
CA SER A 113 13.26 8.57 -15.11
C SER A 113 13.00 10.06 -15.03
N LYS A 114 13.93 10.83 -15.55
CA LYS A 114 13.76 12.26 -15.81
C LYS A 114 13.59 12.43 -17.32
N SER A 115 12.75 13.36 -17.75
CA SER A 115 12.52 13.64 -19.17
C SER A 115 13.84 13.73 -19.94
N GLY A 116 14.02 12.85 -20.93
CA GLY A 116 15.25 12.76 -21.75
C GLY A 116 16.45 12.03 -21.11
N CYS A 117 16.28 11.39 -19.93
CA CYS A 117 17.33 10.63 -19.25
C CYS A 117 16.96 9.13 -19.15
N ASN A 118 17.98 8.29 -19.00
CA ASN A 118 17.79 6.86 -18.76
C ASN A 118 17.06 6.58 -17.44
N GLU A 119 16.28 5.52 -17.42
CA GLU A 119 15.66 5.00 -16.21
C GLU A 119 16.71 4.50 -15.20
N LYS A 120 16.47 4.77 -13.92
CA LYS A 120 17.25 4.26 -12.80
C LYS A 120 16.34 3.50 -11.85
N GLN A 121 16.78 2.35 -11.40
CA GLN A 121 16.07 1.60 -10.36
C GLN A 121 16.04 2.38 -9.05
N LEU A 122 14.87 2.40 -8.40
CA LEU A 122 14.69 2.92 -7.05
C LEU A 122 14.97 1.80 -6.05
N PRO A 123 16.07 1.85 -5.27
CA PRO A 123 16.37 0.82 -4.30
C PRO A 123 15.37 0.84 -3.13
N PHE A 124 14.68 -0.29 -2.89
CA PHE A 124 13.63 -0.42 -1.88
C PHE A 124 14.13 -0.74 -0.48
N ASP A 125 15.40 -1.00 -0.27
CA ASP A 125 16.05 -0.94 1.05
C ASP A 125 15.94 0.45 1.67
N ASN A 126 15.92 1.51 0.85
CA ASN A 126 15.63 2.86 1.30
C ASN A 126 14.12 3.04 1.56
N LYS A 127 13.79 3.35 2.82
CA LYS A 127 12.41 3.60 3.26
C LYS A 127 11.73 4.74 2.50
N TYR A 128 12.45 5.82 2.19
CA TYR A 128 11.87 6.98 1.49
C TYR A 128 11.42 6.62 0.08
N ASN A 129 12.14 5.76 -0.62
CA ASN A 129 11.74 5.27 -1.94
C ASN A 129 10.45 4.46 -1.87
N ARG A 130 10.29 3.59 -0.85
CA ARG A 130 9.04 2.85 -0.62
C ARG A 130 7.87 3.79 -0.32
N LEU A 131 8.08 4.83 0.52
CA LEU A 131 7.05 5.82 0.84
C LEU A 131 6.63 6.66 -0.38
N ILE A 132 7.54 6.96 -1.30
CA ILE A 132 7.21 7.65 -2.55
C ILE A 132 6.28 6.76 -3.39
N VAL A 133 6.65 5.49 -3.59
CA VAL A 133 5.83 4.53 -4.37
C VAL A 133 4.48 4.26 -3.71
N GLU A 134 4.44 4.11 -2.38
CA GLU A 134 3.19 3.99 -1.62
C GLU A 134 2.28 5.21 -1.84
N SER A 135 2.83 6.42 -1.73
CA SER A 135 2.07 7.66 -1.89
C SER A 135 1.52 7.84 -3.30
N LEU A 136 2.30 7.48 -4.32
CA LEU A 136 1.84 7.50 -5.71
C LEU A 136 0.73 6.47 -5.94
N ALA A 137 0.88 5.26 -5.44
CA ALA A 137 -0.14 4.23 -5.57
C ALA A 137 -1.45 4.60 -4.84
N ILE A 138 -1.37 5.30 -3.72
CA ILE A 138 -2.54 5.86 -3.01
C ILE A 138 -3.22 6.91 -3.90
N ASN A 139 -2.43 7.81 -4.48
CA ASN A 139 -2.96 8.88 -5.34
C ASN A 139 -3.63 8.32 -6.60
N ASP A 140 -3.03 7.32 -7.23
CA ASP A 140 -3.57 6.70 -8.46
C ASP A 140 -4.92 5.98 -8.23
N LEU A 141 -5.14 5.43 -7.03
CA LEU A 141 -6.36 4.69 -6.73
C LEU A 141 -7.46 5.52 -6.06
N GLN A 142 -7.17 6.71 -5.54
CA GLN A 142 -8.10 7.47 -4.69
C GLN A 142 -9.39 7.91 -5.40
N ASP A 143 -9.39 8.05 -6.72
CA ASP A 143 -10.55 8.50 -7.48
C ASP A 143 -11.53 7.35 -7.78
N ASP A 144 -11.02 6.13 -7.97
CA ASP A 144 -11.80 4.96 -8.37
C ASP A 144 -12.07 3.99 -7.21
N TRP A 145 -11.26 4.06 -6.13
CA TRP A 145 -11.28 3.11 -5.03
C TRP A 145 -11.52 3.76 -3.68
N THR A 146 -12.27 3.06 -2.81
CA THR A 146 -12.37 3.44 -1.40
C THR A 146 -11.12 2.98 -0.65
N LEU A 147 -10.24 3.90 -0.31
CA LEU A 147 -9.00 3.59 0.38
C LEU A 147 -9.21 3.41 1.88
N LYS A 148 -8.65 2.34 2.43
CA LYS A 148 -8.59 2.07 3.87
C LYS A 148 -7.38 2.73 4.55
N ASN A 149 -6.57 3.41 3.79
CA ASN A 149 -5.50 4.27 4.30
C ASN A 149 -6.08 5.45 5.08
N LYS A 150 -5.43 5.83 6.19
CA LYS A 150 -5.72 7.11 6.84
C LYS A 150 -5.04 8.20 6.02
N VAL A 151 -5.75 8.75 5.06
CA VAL A 151 -5.26 9.93 4.33
C VAL A 151 -5.37 11.12 5.31
N LYS A 152 -4.24 11.65 5.75
CA LYS A 152 -4.23 12.98 6.35
C LYS A 152 -4.62 13.93 5.24
N LYS A 153 -5.82 14.51 5.30
CA LYS A 153 -6.19 15.61 4.42
C LYS A 153 -5.16 16.72 4.64
N ILE A 154 -4.22 16.84 3.74
CA ILE A 154 -3.38 18.03 3.66
C ILE A 154 -4.34 19.12 3.18
N LYS A 155 -4.77 19.99 4.09
CA LYS A 155 -5.50 21.20 3.72
C LYS A 155 -4.50 22.08 2.96
N HIS A 156 -4.48 21.99 1.66
CA HIS A 156 -3.88 23.01 0.83
C HIS A 156 -4.79 24.24 0.89
N SER A 157 -4.56 25.11 1.88
CA SER A 157 -5.02 26.49 1.81
C SER A 157 -4.07 27.22 0.84
N LEU A 158 -4.28 27.05 -0.44
CA LEU A 158 -3.78 27.99 -1.44
C LEU A 158 -4.69 29.20 -1.35
N THR A 159 -4.35 30.14 -0.48
CA THR A 159 -4.87 31.50 -0.57
C THR A 159 -4.20 32.14 -1.78
N ILE A 160 -4.89 32.17 -2.90
CA ILE A 160 -4.52 33.04 -4.02
C ILE A 160 -5.03 34.41 -3.60
N GLU A 161 -4.12 35.24 -3.08
CA GLU A 161 -4.38 36.68 -2.99
C GLU A 161 -4.42 37.25 -4.41
N LYS A 162 -5.52 37.97 -4.71
CA LYS A 162 -5.74 38.69 -5.95
C LYS A 162 -4.98 40.02 -5.93
#